data_768af4b7e8e3196f1111ba12155bcce9
#
_entry.id   768af4b7e8e3196f1111ba12155bcce9
#
_cell.length_a   1.000
_cell.length_b   1.000
_cell.length_c   1.000
_cell.angle_alpha   90.00
_cell.angle_beta   90.00
_cell.angle_gamma   90.00
#
_symmetry.space_group_name_H-M   'P 1'
#
loop_
_entity.id
_entity.type
_entity.pdbx_description
1 polymer ?
#
loop_
_entity_poly.entity_id
_entity_poly.type
_entity_poly.pdbx_seq_one_letter_code
_entity_poly.pdbx_strand_id
1 'polypeptide(L)'
;MENKVVVKREVKTEVKSLDWVLNNLHDGVMLEDNSTGFRFKYRDSDLRGLVDSFLIEGVLHPLTFVCGEIDSQLMLIDGLGRLTALRKISRDYPEVMLELAKSDVSLVVYPNLTRDDCVKLHLKLNSSFNSSSVPALYMRDCDANGLLKLKTKEGVYQLLQALVCMDNDPDSLWYGRWSVGGKYDLKDCKGCTMLDFVVGVLPLINYLEGRGVKLSSDWSLQKQGKDLADVLNYIWYCVRRKWCKAFTPDWNARVGYLRKYVIMDKQGVGGLSRYLVLRFKGVKEIDDLKFLLQLFIREVNLSSEVWLEQEQISKYTNAGGYNIIAHILKDSVARFGFLDGV
;
A
#
# COMPACT_ATOMS: atom_id res chain seq x y z
N MET A 1 -6.38 17.87 -34.54
CA MET A 1 -5.62 18.64 -33.54
C MET A 1 -6.64 19.39 -32.68
N GLU A 2 -7.02 18.81 -31.54
CA GLU A 2 -7.92 19.51 -30.61
C GLU A 2 -7.12 20.60 -29.89
N ASN A 3 -7.54 21.85 -30.05
CA ASN A 3 -7.00 22.97 -29.28
C ASN A 3 -7.31 22.75 -27.80
N LYS A 4 -6.33 22.24 -27.03
CA LYS A 4 -6.41 22.27 -25.59
C LYS A 4 -6.42 23.73 -25.13
N VAL A 5 -7.60 24.21 -24.80
CA VAL A 5 -7.76 25.51 -24.12
C VAL A 5 -7.11 25.34 -22.76
N VAL A 6 -5.92 25.91 -22.59
CA VAL A 6 -5.28 26.05 -21.31
C VAL A 6 -6.03 27.09 -20.51
N VAL A 7 -7.01 26.68 -19.73
CA VAL A 7 -7.66 27.57 -18.77
C VAL A 7 -6.62 27.94 -17.72
N LYS A 8 -6.11 29.17 -17.77
CA LYS A 8 -5.30 29.76 -16.70
C LYS A 8 -6.20 29.83 -15.46
N ARG A 9 -6.05 28.90 -14.53
CA ARG A 9 -6.74 28.97 -13.23
C ARG A 9 -6.05 30.04 -12.39
N GLU A 10 -6.79 31.02 -11.92
CA GLU A 10 -6.31 31.97 -10.92
C GLU A 10 -5.99 31.23 -9.62
N VAL A 11 -4.76 31.35 -9.17
CA VAL A 11 -4.30 30.75 -7.90
C VAL A 11 -4.17 31.90 -6.91
N LYS A 12 -4.79 31.79 -5.77
CA LYS A 12 -4.69 32.77 -4.68
C LYS A 12 -3.73 32.26 -3.62
N THR A 13 -2.94 33.19 -3.07
CA THR A 13 -2.12 32.90 -1.89
C THR A 13 -2.65 33.74 -0.73
N GLU A 14 -2.98 33.08 0.36
CA GLU A 14 -3.49 33.71 1.58
C GLU A 14 -2.58 33.33 2.74
N VAL A 15 -2.46 34.25 3.71
CA VAL A 15 -1.78 34.00 4.97
C VAL A 15 -2.84 33.93 6.07
N LYS A 16 -2.81 32.89 6.85
CA LYS A 16 -3.73 32.65 7.98
C LYS A 16 -2.93 32.20 9.21
N SER A 17 -3.50 32.39 10.39
CA SER A 17 -2.93 31.75 11.58
C SER A 17 -3.10 30.22 11.52
N LEU A 18 -2.20 29.50 12.16
CA LEU A 18 -2.31 28.04 12.24
C LEU A 18 -3.60 27.61 12.95
N ASP A 19 -4.03 28.35 13.97
CA ASP A 19 -5.32 28.11 14.64
C ASP A 19 -6.49 28.19 13.66
N TRP A 20 -6.50 29.22 12.82
CA TRP A 20 -7.53 29.32 11.78
C TRP A 20 -7.53 28.11 10.83
N VAL A 21 -6.34 27.64 10.43
CA VAL A 21 -6.19 26.50 9.53
C VAL A 21 -6.72 25.22 10.18
N LEU A 22 -6.39 24.96 11.46
CA LEU A 22 -6.85 23.78 12.17
C LEU A 22 -8.37 23.70 12.30
N ASN A 23 -9.02 24.87 12.41
CA ASN A 23 -10.47 24.97 12.60
C ASN A 23 -11.26 25.02 11.29
N ASN A 24 -10.66 25.44 10.17
CA ASN A 24 -11.39 25.74 8.94
C ASN A 24 -10.98 24.87 7.74
N LEU A 25 -9.83 24.19 7.77
CA LEU A 25 -9.50 23.24 6.72
C LEU A 25 -10.20 21.91 6.95
N HIS A 26 -11.04 21.55 6.00
CA HIS A 26 -11.61 20.22 5.96
C HIS A 26 -10.57 19.19 5.55
N ASP A 27 -10.59 18.05 6.20
CA ASP A 27 -9.78 16.89 5.84
C ASP A 27 -10.06 16.55 4.40
N GLY A 28 -9.04 16.68 3.60
CA GLY A 28 -9.18 16.85 2.15
C GLY A 28 -9.85 15.69 1.43
N VAL A 29 -10.06 15.93 0.18
CA VAL A 29 -10.50 15.00 -0.87
C VAL A 29 -9.86 13.61 -0.80
N MET A 30 -8.77 13.52 -0.03
CA MET A 30 -7.90 12.35 0.09
C MET A 30 -8.31 11.35 1.18
N LEU A 31 -9.09 11.79 2.18
CA LEU A 31 -9.38 10.95 3.35
C LEU A 31 -10.59 10.05 3.17
N GLU A 32 -11.52 10.42 2.31
CA GLU A 32 -12.75 9.66 2.10
C GLU A 32 -13.03 9.48 0.61
N ASP A 33 -12.89 8.28 0.14
CA ASP A 33 -13.52 7.88 -1.10
C ASP A 33 -14.85 7.19 -0.75
N ASN A 34 -15.95 7.93 -0.89
CA ASN A 34 -17.27 7.42 -0.61
C ASN A 34 -17.67 6.26 -1.55
N SER A 35 -17.03 6.15 -2.72
CA SER A 35 -17.28 5.07 -3.68
C SER A 35 -16.62 3.75 -3.24
N THR A 36 -15.52 3.83 -2.48
CA THR A 36 -14.74 2.67 -2.03
C THR A 36 -14.86 2.43 -0.53
N GLY A 37 -15.42 3.38 0.24
CA GLY A 37 -15.43 3.35 1.70
C GLY A 37 -14.03 3.48 2.32
N PHE A 38 -13.05 3.89 1.52
CA PHE A 38 -11.67 4.00 1.97
C PHE A 38 -11.46 5.26 2.79
N ARG A 39 -10.85 5.10 3.99
CA ARG A 39 -10.35 6.20 4.83
C ARG A 39 -8.86 6.04 5.02
N PHE A 40 -8.10 6.99 4.51
CA PHE A 40 -6.68 7.05 4.80
C PHE A 40 -6.48 7.55 6.24
N LYS A 41 -5.70 6.81 7.03
CA LYS A 41 -5.28 7.22 8.38
C LYS A 41 -3.76 7.13 8.46
N TYR A 42 -3.12 8.22 8.84
CA TYR A 42 -1.73 8.17 9.28
C TYR A 42 -1.65 7.40 10.60
N ARG A 43 -0.68 6.52 10.71
CA ARG A 43 -0.33 5.87 11.97
C ARG A 43 0.56 6.80 12.79
N ASP A 44 0.59 6.59 14.09
CA ASP A 44 1.47 7.37 14.98
C ASP A 44 2.95 7.22 14.58
N SER A 45 3.37 6.05 14.10
CA SER A 45 4.72 5.83 13.57
C SER A 45 5.05 6.70 12.35
N ASP A 46 4.06 6.91 11.47
CA ASP A 46 4.24 7.68 10.24
C ASP A 46 4.35 9.19 10.52
N LEU A 47 3.75 9.63 11.61
CA LEU A 47 3.74 11.03 12.03
C LEU A 47 4.86 11.40 12.98
N ARG A 48 5.53 10.41 13.62
CA ARG A 48 6.49 10.66 14.70
C ARG A 48 7.55 11.70 14.31
N GLY A 49 8.18 11.53 13.14
CA GLY A 49 9.20 12.48 12.70
C GLY A 49 8.70 13.91 12.51
N LEU A 50 7.44 14.07 12.05
CA LEU A 50 6.82 15.39 11.92
C LEU A 50 6.45 15.97 13.28
N VAL A 51 5.90 15.16 14.17
CA VAL A 51 5.55 15.57 15.55
C VAL A 51 6.81 16.00 16.30
N ASP A 52 7.87 15.17 16.26
CA ASP A 52 9.13 15.47 16.93
C ASP A 52 9.76 16.77 16.38
N SER A 53 9.73 16.99 15.06
CA SER A 53 10.20 18.24 14.45
C SER A 53 9.42 19.45 14.97
N PHE A 54 8.09 19.39 15.00
CA PHE A 54 7.28 20.49 15.53
C PHE A 54 7.48 20.74 17.03
N LEU A 55 7.70 19.70 17.82
CA LEU A 55 7.93 19.83 19.27
C LEU A 55 9.32 20.41 19.60
N ILE A 56 10.35 20.08 18.80
CA ILE A 56 11.74 20.48 19.05
C ILE A 56 12.04 21.83 18.38
N GLU A 57 11.61 21.99 17.14
CA GLU A 57 12.05 23.08 16.28
C GLU A 57 10.96 24.15 16.07
N GLY A 58 9.73 23.83 16.47
CA GLY A 58 8.58 24.68 16.17
C GLY A 58 8.28 24.73 14.67
N VAL A 59 7.73 25.86 14.23
CA VAL A 59 7.48 26.13 12.80
C VAL A 59 8.69 26.85 12.21
N LEU A 60 9.70 26.12 11.77
CA LEU A 60 10.95 26.67 11.22
C LEU A 60 10.80 27.39 9.90
N HIS A 61 9.83 27.00 9.09
CA HIS A 61 9.54 27.59 7.79
C HIS A 61 8.06 27.89 7.67
N PRO A 62 7.67 28.88 6.84
CA PRO A 62 6.26 29.10 6.55
C PRO A 62 5.62 27.79 6.09
N LEU A 63 4.75 27.23 6.91
CA LEU A 63 3.98 26.06 6.52
C LEU A 63 3.11 26.46 5.34
N THR A 64 3.14 25.64 4.29
CA THR A 64 2.30 25.84 3.13
C THR A 64 1.33 24.67 3.01
N PHE A 65 0.04 24.99 2.90
CA PHE A 65 -1.01 24.04 2.57
C PHE A 65 -1.56 24.37 1.20
N VAL A 66 -1.83 23.36 0.39
CA VAL A 66 -2.48 23.53 -0.90
C VAL A 66 -3.93 23.10 -0.76
N CYS A 67 -4.85 23.99 -1.14
CA CYS A 67 -6.27 23.80 -0.96
C CYS A 67 -7.02 24.00 -2.28
N GLY A 68 -8.14 23.30 -2.44
CA GLY A 68 -9.14 23.56 -3.46
C GLY A 68 -10.40 24.14 -2.82
N GLU A 69 -10.98 25.13 -3.43
CA GLU A 69 -12.28 25.65 -3.03
C GLU A 69 -13.37 24.88 -3.78
N ILE A 70 -14.19 24.15 -3.04
CA ILE A 70 -15.33 23.38 -3.52
C ILE A 70 -16.55 23.85 -2.74
N ASP A 71 -17.57 24.37 -3.41
CA ASP A 71 -18.81 24.84 -2.78
C ASP A 71 -18.55 25.80 -1.59
N SER A 72 -17.62 26.74 -1.77
CA SER A 72 -17.16 27.70 -0.74
C SER A 72 -16.48 27.07 0.48
N GLN A 73 -16.11 25.81 0.42
CA GLN A 73 -15.32 25.13 1.46
C GLN A 73 -13.89 24.88 0.98
N LEU A 74 -12.94 25.10 1.89
CA LEU A 74 -11.55 24.82 1.60
C LEU A 74 -11.21 23.36 1.93
N MET A 75 -10.95 22.62 0.87
CA MET A 75 -10.55 21.22 0.93
C MET A 75 -9.04 21.09 0.76
N LEU A 76 -8.39 20.43 1.69
CA LEU A 76 -6.94 20.22 1.62
C LEU A 76 -6.57 19.31 0.44
N ILE A 77 -5.63 19.76 -0.40
CA ILE A 77 -5.05 18.98 -1.52
C ILE A 77 -3.68 18.42 -1.15
N ASP A 78 -2.83 19.24 -0.51
CA ASP A 78 -1.50 18.82 -0.04
C ASP A 78 -1.21 19.37 1.36
N GLY A 79 -0.42 18.62 2.13
CA GLY A 79 -0.07 18.94 3.51
C GLY A 79 -0.80 18.12 4.57
N LEU A 80 -1.49 17.05 4.18
CA LEU A 80 -2.29 16.22 5.09
C LEU A 80 -1.47 15.67 6.27
N GLY A 81 -0.26 15.18 6.02
CA GLY A 81 0.62 14.69 7.09
C GLY A 81 0.94 15.78 8.11
N ARG A 82 1.22 17.00 7.64
CA ARG A 82 1.47 18.17 8.51
C ARG A 82 0.24 18.54 9.32
N LEU A 83 -0.93 18.61 8.69
CA LEU A 83 -2.19 18.92 9.37
C LEU A 83 -2.52 17.86 10.43
N THR A 84 -2.35 16.59 10.12
CA THR A 84 -2.62 15.49 11.05
C THR A 84 -1.63 15.50 12.23
N ALA A 85 -0.34 15.76 11.97
CA ALA A 85 0.66 15.91 13.04
C ALA A 85 0.33 17.08 13.98
N LEU A 86 -0.07 18.23 13.44
CA LEU A 86 -0.47 19.39 14.22
C LEU A 86 -1.74 19.13 15.06
N ARG A 87 -2.74 18.44 14.51
CA ARG A 87 -3.92 18.00 15.26
C ARG A 87 -3.57 17.02 16.37
N LYS A 88 -2.59 16.15 16.14
CA LYS A 88 -2.07 15.27 17.19
C LYS A 88 -1.39 16.09 18.30
N ILE A 89 -0.58 17.07 17.95
CA ILE A 89 0.06 17.97 18.93
C ILE A 89 -1.01 18.75 19.70
N SER A 90 -2.03 19.28 19.04
CA SER A 90 -3.13 19.98 19.68
C SER A 90 -3.84 19.13 20.73
N ARG A 91 -3.92 17.83 20.52
CA ARG A 91 -4.56 16.88 21.45
C ARG A 91 -3.62 16.45 22.57
N ASP A 92 -2.38 16.08 22.21
CA ASP A 92 -1.44 15.40 23.10
C ASP A 92 -0.49 16.38 23.85
N TYR A 93 -0.31 17.61 23.31
CA TYR A 93 0.58 18.67 23.84
C TYR A 93 -0.06 20.06 23.70
N PRO A 94 -1.20 20.32 24.39
CA PRO A 94 -1.97 21.56 24.21
C PRO A 94 -1.19 22.84 24.55
N GLU A 95 -0.25 22.79 25.49
CA GLU A 95 0.60 23.90 25.86
C GLU A 95 1.54 24.33 24.73
N VAL A 96 2.12 23.39 24.03
CA VAL A 96 2.96 23.65 22.84
C VAL A 96 2.11 24.21 21.71
N MET A 97 0.90 23.68 21.55
CA MET A 97 -0.02 24.13 20.51
C MET A 97 -0.45 25.58 20.70
N LEU A 98 -0.58 26.10 21.93
CA LEU A 98 -0.90 27.51 22.20
C LEU A 98 0.15 28.48 21.62
N GLU A 99 1.40 28.06 21.55
CA GLU A 99 2.47 28.85 20.95
C GLU A 99 2.47 28.69 19.42
N LEU A 100 2.36 27.46 18.93
CA LEU A 100 2.34 27.16 17.49
C LEU A 100 1.13 27.79 16.80
N ALA A 101 -0.01 27.88 17.47
CA ALA A 101 -1.27 28.39 16.93
C ALA A 101 -1.19 29.84 16.41
N LYS A 102 -0.25 30.62 16.94
CA LYS A 102 -0.01 32.03 16.54
C LYS A 102 0.81 32.13 15.25
N SER A 103 1.45 31.04 14.83
CA SER A 103 2.31 31.05 13.64
C SER A 103 1.49 31.31 12.37
N ASP A 104 2.06 32.09 11.47
CA ASP A 104 1.50 32.31 10.16
C ASP A 104 1.77 31.12 9.25
N VAL A 105 0.77 30.75 8.49
CA VAL A 105 0.83 29.68 7.49
C VAL A 105 0.33 30.19 6.14
N SER A 106 0.93 29.71 5.06
CA SER A 106 0.55 30.09 3.71
C SER A 106 -0.45 29.07 3.15
N LEU A 107 -1.55 29.56 2.60
CA LEU A 107 -2.52 28.77 1.88
C LEU A 107 -2.40 29.09 0.38
N VAL A 108 -2.16 28.08 -0.43
CA VAL A 108 -2.27 28.18 -1.89
C VAL A 108 -3.64 27.64 -2.28
N VAL A 109 -4.55 28.54 -2.67
CA VAL A 109 -5.95 28.20 -2.91
C VAL A 109 -6.24 28.19 -4.41
N TYR A 110 -6.76 27.08 -4.89
CA TYR A 110 -7.28 26.91 -6.23
C TYR A 110 -8.80 27.04 -6.20
N PRO A 111 -9.37 28.14 -6.70
CA PRO A 111 -10.81 28.38 -6.64
C PRO A 111 -11.59 27.53 -7.64
N ASN A 112 -12.85 27.30 -7.32
CA ASN A 112 -13.83 26.66 -8.21
C ASN A 112 -13.37 25.30 -8.77
N LEU A 113 -12.85 24.44 -7.91
CA LEU A 113 -12.47 23.09 -8.28
C LEU A 113 -13.63 22.10 -8.05
N THR A 114 -13.67 21.08 -8.88
CA THR A 114 -14.41 19.85 -8.55
C THR A 114 -13.54 18.95 -7.66
N ARG A 115 -14.15 17.96 -7.00
CA ARG A 115 -13.41 16.95 -6.24
C ARG A 115 -12.38 16.21 -7.09
N ASP A 116 -12.75 15.87 -8.34
CA ASP A 116 -11.84 15.21 -9.29
C ASP A 116 -10.66 16.09 -9.70
N ASP A 117 -10.89 17.40 -9.85
CA ASP A 117 -9.80 18.33 -10.11
C ASP A 117 -8.81 18.40 -8.96
N CYS A 118 -9.31 18.38 -7.70
CA CYS A 118 -8.46 18.37 -6.52
C CYS A 118 -7.60 17.10 -6.46
N VAL A 119 -8.17 15.94 -6.78
CA VAL A 119 -7.42 14.68 -6.87
C VAL A 119 -6.35 14.72 -7.95
N LYS A 120 -6.70 15.18 -9.16
CA LYS A 120 -5.73 15.33 -10.26
C LYS A 120 -4.59 16.30 -9.90
N LEU A 121 -4.92 17.38 -9.21
CA LEU A 121 -3.92 18.36 -8.78
C LEU A 121 -3.01 17.76 -7.70
N HIS A 122 -3.55 17.02 -6.72
CA HIS A 122 -2.75 16.33 -5.73
C HIS A 122 -1.76 15.35 -6.38
N LEU A 123 -2.23 14.52 -7.31
CA LEU A 123 -1.37 13.60 -8.06
C LEU A 123 -0.24 14.34 -8.79
N LYS A 124 -0.57 15.47 -9.42
CA LYS A 124 0.41 16.29 -10.14
C LYS A 124 1.44 16.91 -9.22
N LEU A 125 1.04 17.41 -8.04
CA LEU A 125 1.96 18.00 -7.05
C LEU A 125 2.91 16.95 -6.47
N ASN A 126 2.44 15.71 -6.33
CA ASN A 126 3.20 14.60 -5.78
C ASN A 126 3.82 13.68 -6.84
N SER A 127 3.77 14.04 -8.11
CA SER A 127 4.28 13.21 -9.23
C SER A 127 5.79 12.92 -9.17
N SER A 128 6.56 13.76 -8.48
CA SER A 128 7.99 13.55 -8.24
C SER A 128 8.28 12.61 -7.05
N PHE A 129 7.29 12.43 -6.17
CA PHE A 129 7.34 11.42 -5.13
C PHE A 129 6.62 10.19 -5.68
N ASN A 130 7.15 8.99 -5.47
CA ASN A 130 6.45 7.74 -5.75
C ASN A 130 5.15 7.73 -4.92
N SER A 131 4.14 8.44 -5.43
CA SER A 131 2.89 8.80 -4.76
C SER A 131 1.90 7.64 -4.62
N SER A 132 2.31 6.47 -5.04
CA SER A 132 1.54 5.22 -5.01
C SER A 132 1.29 4.65 -3.62
N SER A 133 1.63 5.40 -2.57
CA SER A 133 1.41 4.98 -1.18
C SER A 133 -0.05 5.07 -0.73
N VAL A 134 -0.91 5.80 -1.46
CA VAL A 134 -2.33 5.89 -1.14
C VAL A 134 -3.13 5.10 -2.17
N PRO A 135 -3.75 3.98 -1.80
CA PRO A 135 -4.45 3.10 -2.74
C PRO A 135 -5.51 3.81 -3.59
N ALA A 136 -6.31 4.69 -2.98
CA ALA A 136 -7.36 5.41 -3.68
C ALA A 136 -6.80 6.37 -4.74
N LEU A 137 -5.67 7.03 -4.46
CA LEU A 137 -4.99 7.90 -5.41
C LEU A 137 -4.37 7.12 -6.54
N TYR A 138 -3.70 6.03 -6.19
CA TYR A 138 -3.12 5.14 -7.16
C TYR A 138 -4.20 4.55 -8.09
N MET A 139 -5.34 4.14 -7.55
CA MET A 139 -6.47 3.66 -8.36
C MET A 139 -6.94 4.72 -9.37
N ARG A 140 -7.09 5.97 -8.92
CA ARG A 140 -7.53 7.08 -9.78
C ARG A 140 -6.47 7.48 -10.80
N ASP A 141 -5.18 7.49 -10.41
CA ASP A 141 -4.07 7.76 -11.33
C ASP A 141 -3.98 6.68 -12.40
N CYS A 142 -4.11 5.42 -12.02
CA CYS A 142 -4.15 4.31 -12.95
C CYS A 142 -5.33 4.40 -13.92
N ASP A 143 -6.51 4.82 -13.44
CA ASP A 143 -7.69 5.00 -14.27
C ASP A 143 -7.53 6.20 -15.22
N ALA A 144 -7.02 7.32 -14.72
CA ALA A 144 -6.81 8.55 -15.50
C ALA A 144 -5.72 8.39 -16.58
N ASN A 145 -4.66 7.64 -16.31
CA ASN A 145 -3.51 7.47 -17.21
C ASN A 145 -3.55 6.20 -18.05
N GLY A 146 -4.57 5.38 -17.89
CA GLY A 146 -4.69 4.09 -18.62
C GLY A 146 -3.54 3.12 -18.32
N LEU A 147 -2.80 3.32 -17.22
CA LEU A 147 -1.67 2.49 -16.81
C LEU A 147 -2.12 1.06 -16.44
N LEU A 148 -3.38 0.91 -16.08
CA LEU A 148 -4.02 -0.39 -15.93
C LEU A 148 -4.47 -0.93 -17.30
N LYS A 149 -3.53 -1.22 -18.17
CA LYS A 149 -3.76 -2.13 -19.33
C LYS A 149 -4.01 -3.58 -18.86
N LEU A 150 -4.58 -3.73 -17.69
CA LEU A 150 -4.99 -5.00 -17.15
C LEU A 150 -6.32 -5.35 -17.76
N LYS A 151 -6.45 -6.59 -18.19
CA LYS A 151 -7.58 -7.12 -18.96
C LYS A 151 -8.95 -6.86 -18.34
N THR A 152 -9.00 -6.47 -17.05
CA THR A 152 -10.19 -5.97 -16.38
C THR A 152 -9.79 -4.88 -15.39
N LYS A 153 -10.25 -3.65 -15.57
CA LYS A 153 -10.13 -2.57 -14.58
C LYS A 153 -10.67 -3.00 -13.22
N GLU A 154 -11.69 -3.85 -13.21
CA GLU A 154 -12.34 -4.43 -12.03
C GLU A 154 -11.40 -5.25 -11.16
N GLY A 155 -10.57 -6.13 -11.72
CA GLY A 155 -9.71 -7.02 -10.93
C GLY A 155 -8.66 -6.27 -10.10
N VAL A 156 -8.10 -5.19 -10.63
CA VAL A 156 -7.16 -4.37 -9.86
C VAL A 156 -7.87 -3.58 -8.79
N TYR A 157 -9.04 -3.07 -9.07
CA TYR A 157 -9.86 -2.35 -8.12
C TYR A 157 -10.23 -3.25 -6.92
N GLN A 158 -10.69 -4.47 -7.18
CA GLN A 158 -10.97 -5.48 -6.18
C GLN A 158 -9.74 -5.83 -5.35
N LEU A 159 -8.58 -5.97 -6.01
CA LEU A 159 -7.33 -6.27 -5.33
C LEU A 159 -6.90 -5.14 -4.39
N LEU A 160 -7.03 -3.88 -4.82
CA LEU A 160 -6.74 -2.73 -3.97
C LEU A 160 -7.72 -2.62 -2.79
N GLN A 161 -9.00 -2.95 -2.99
CA GLN A 161 -9.96 -3.07 -1.89
C GLN A 161 -9.56 -4.17 -0.90
N ALA A 162 -9.07 -5.31 -1.40
CA ALA A 162 -8.56 -6.37 -0.54
C ALA A 162 -7.36 -5.89 0.30
N LEU A 163 -6.43 -5.12 -0.29
CA LEU A 163 -5.29 -4.58 0.45
C LEU A 163 -5.71 -3.61 1.56
N VAL A 164 -6.74 -2.80 1.29
CA VAL A 164 -7.33 -1.92 2.31
C VAL A 164 -7.93 -2.73 3.45
N CYS A 165 -8.67 -3.81 3.14
CA CYS A 165 -9.19 -4.71 4.17
C CYS A 165 -8.06 -5.32 5.00
N MET A 166 -6.97 -5.79 4.35
CA MET A 166 -5.81 -6.37 5.02
C MET A 166 -5.07 -5.34 5.89
N ASP A 167 -4.99 -4.08 5.45
CA ASP A 167 -4.34 -3.00 6.21
C ASP A 167 -5.14 -2.57 7.45
N ASN A 168 -6.44 -2.75 7.43
CA ASN A 168 -7.33 -2.43 8.54
C ASN A 168 -7.63 -3.62 9.47
N ASP A 169 -7.20 -4.82 9.13
CA ASP A 169 -7.40 -6.03 9.91
C ASP A 169 -6.19 -6.30 10.82
N PRO A 170 -6.31 -6.15 12.15
CA PRO A 170 -5.22 -6.40 13.10
C PRO A 170 -4.67 -7.83 13.05
N ASP A 171 -5.47 -8.80 12.61
CA ASP A 171 -5.07 -10.20 12.48
C ASP A 171 -4.31 -10.48 11.18
N SER A 172 -4.35 -9.56 10.22
CA SER A 172 -3.60 -9.65 8.98
C SER A 172 -2.10 -9.47 9.21
N LEU A 173 -1.30 -10.31 8.56
CA LEU A 173 0.16 -10.11 8.54
C LEU A 173 0.59 -8.80 7.88
N TRP A 174 -0.28 -8.21 7.08
CA TRP A 174 -0.04 -6.96 6.37
C TRP A 174 -0.54 -5.74 7.11
N TYR A 175 -1.19 -5.92 8.26
CA TYR A 175 -1.60 -4.81 9.11
C TYR A 175 -0.41 -3.91 9.45
N GLY A 176 -0.46 -2.68 8.98
CA GLY A 176 0.58 -1.72 9.25
C GLY A 176 1.94 -1.93 8.57
N ARG A 177 2.08 -2.85 7.63
CA ARG A 177 3.37 -3.22 7.03
C ARG A 177 3.60 -2.72 5.61
N TRP A 178 2.69 -1.96 5.05
CA TRP A 178 2.89 -1.36 3.74
C TRP A 178 3.94 -0.25 3.81
N SER A 179 4.89 -0.27 2.88
CA SER A 179 5.86 0.81 2.75
C SER A 179 5.18 2.06 2.19
N VAL A 180 5.29 3.17 2.93
CA VAL A 180 4.81 4.48 2.50
C VAL A 180 6.02 5.26 1.96
N GLY A 181 6.03 5.53 0.64
CA GLY A 181 7.00 6.46 0.05
C GLY A 181 8.40 5.94 -0.27
N GLY A 182 8.61 4.63 -0.39
CA GLY A 182 9.82 4.06 -1.02
C GLY A 182 11.13 4.20 -0.24
N LYS A 183 11.15 4.81 0.94
CA LYS A 183 12.27 4.77 1.87
C LYS A 183 11.98 3.71 2.93
N TYR A 184 12.71 2.62 2.86
CA TYR A 184 12.70 1.62 3.92
C TYR A 184 13.20 2.25 5.22
N ASP A 185 12.32 2.42 6.19
CA ASP A 185 12.76 2.56 7.55
C ASP A 185 13.16 1.16 8.03
N LEU A 186 14.45 0.88 8.05
CA LEU A 186 15.03 -0.41 8.45
C LEU A 186 14.58 -0.87 9.84
N LYS A 187 14.07 0.06 10.65
CA LYS A 187 13.59 -0.22 12.02
C LYS A 187 12.22 -0.88 12.07
N ASP A 188 11.37 -0.71 11.05
CA ASP A 188 9.95 -1.05 11.16
C ASP A 188 9.53 -2.31 10.42
N CYS A 189 10.45 -3.10 9.85
CA CYS A 189 10.13 -4.33 9.09
C CYS A 189 8.95 -4.14 8.11
N LYS A 190 8.91 -3.00 7.43
CA LYS A 190 7.87 -2.71 6.44
C LYS A 190 8.08 -3.61 5.22
N GLY A 191 6.99 -4.14 4.71
CA GLY A 191 6.97 -4.91 3.46
C GLY A 191 7.08 -4.02 2.21
N CYS A 192 6.71 -4.56 1.07
CA CYS A 192 6.66 -3.84 -0.19
C CYS A 192 5.59 -2.74 -0.20
N THR A 193 5.60 -1.90 -1.23
CA THR A 193 4.51 -0.97 -1.48
C THR A 193 3.23 -1.73 -1.87
N MET A 194 2.07 -1.13 -1.67
CA MET A 194 0.80 -1.74 -2.13
C MET A 194 0.82 -2.01 -3.64
N LEU A 195 1.45 -1.12 -4.41
CA LEU A 195 1.62 -1.31 -5.86
C LEU A 195 2.47 -2.54 -6.20
N ASP A 196 3.62 -2.70 -5.55
CA ASP A 196 4.48 -3.85 -5.78
C ASP A 196 3.75 -5.16 -5.42
N PHE A 197 2.91 -5.12 -4.37
CA PHE A 197 2.07 -6.24 -4.01
C PHE A 197 1.04 -6.56 -5.09
N VAL A 198 0.30 -5.55 -5.57
CA VAL A 198 -0.67 -5.71 -6.67
C VAL A 198 0.00 -6.34 -7.90
N VAL A 199 1.10 -5.75 -8.36
CA VAL A 199 1.87 -6.24 -9.52
C VAL A 199 2.37 -7.68 -9.29
N GLY A 200 2.78 -7.97 -8.05
CA GLY A 200 3.26 -9.30 -7.68
C GLY A 200 2.17 -10.37 -7.69
N VAL A 201 1.00 -10.08 -7.12
CA VAL A 201 -0.09 -11.05 -6.89
C VAL A 201 -1.00 -11.21 -8.09
N LEU A 202 -1.16 -10.17 -8.91
CA LEU A 202 -2.08 -10.14 -10.03
C LEU A 202 -1.98 -11.35 -10.97
N PRO A 203 -0.78 -11.88 -11.32
CA PRO A 203 -0.69 -13.09 -12.16
C PRO A 203 -1.38 -14.30 -11.54
N LEU A 204 -1.36 -14.43 -10.21
CA LEU A 204 -2.05 -15.51 -9.52
C LEU A 204 -3.56 -15.32 -9.58
N ILE A 205 -4.04 -14.13 -9.28
CA ILE A 205 -5.48 -13.80 -9.30
C ILE A 205 -6.04 -14.03 -10.70
N ASN A 206 -5.42 -13.45 -11.73
CA ASN A 206 -5.85 -13.63 -13.12
C ASN A 206 -5.83 -15.10 -13.55
N TYR A 207 -4.87 -15.89 -13.07
CA TYR A 207 -4.82 -17.31 -13.39
C TYR A 207 -5.99 -18.07 -12.75
N LEU A 208 -6.28 -17.83 -11.48
CA LEU A 208 -7.36 -18.50 -10.75
C LEU A 208 -8.72 -18.13 -11.35
N GLU A 209 -8.97 -16.85 -11.61
CA GLU A 209 -10.21 -16.38 -12.25
C GLU A 209 -10.37 -16.94 -13.67
N GLY A 210 -9.29 -16.96 -14.46
CA GLY A 210 -9.26 -17.57 -15.79
C GLY A 210 -9.54 -19.08 -15.79
N ARG A 211 -9.39 -19.74 -14.63
CA ARG A 211 -9.76 -21.13 -14.38
C ARG A 211 -11.18 -21.28 -13.81
N GLY A 212 -11.94 -20.21 -13.72
CA GLY A 212 -13.30 -20.23 -13.20
C GLY A 212 -13.40 -20.30 -11.66
N VAL A 213 -12.28 -20.09 -10.95
CA VAL A 213 -12.30 -20.00 -9.49
C VAL A 213 -12.97 -18.69 -9.10
N LYS A 214 -14.14 -18.78 -8.50
CA LYS A 214 -14.83 -17.61 -7.95
C LYS A 214 -14.17 -17.22 -6.65
N LEU A 215 -13.36 -16.17 -6.68
CA LEU A 215 -12.70 -15.63 -5.49
C LEU A 215 -13.67 -14.81 -4.61
N SER A 216 -14.82 -14.43 -5.15
CA SER A 216 -15.92 -13.83 -4.41
C SER A 216 -17.27 -14.35 -4.90
N SER A 217 -18.20 -14.48 -3.95
CA SER A 217 -19.59 -14.93 -4.23
C SER A 217 -20.56 -13.79 -4.46
N ASP A 218 -20.16 -12.54 -4.27
CA ASP A 218 -21.06 -11.38 -4.28
C ASP A 218 -20.63 -10.33 -5.30
N TRP A 219 -21.60 -9.57 -5.82
CA TRP A 219 -21.42 -8.52 -6.83
C TRP A 219 -21.08 -7.15 -6.23
N SER A 220 -21.14 -6.97 -4.89
CA SER A 220 -20.73 -5.72 -4.28
C SER A 220 -19.20 -5.63 -4.20
N LEU A 221 -18.60 -4.54 -4.70
CA LEU A 221 -17.16 -4.34 -4.71
C LEU A 221 -16.52 -4.46 -3.32
N GLN A 222 -17.20 -4.02 -2.27
CA GLN A 222 -16.70 -4.11 -0.89
C GLN A 222 -16.60 -5.55 -0.41
N LYS A 223 -17.60 -6.38 -0.70
CA LYS A 223 -17.60 -7.79 -0.30
C LYS A 223 -16.59 -8.58 -1.11
N GLN A 224 -16.48 -8.31 -2.41
CA GLN A 224 -15.45 -8.91 -3.25
C GLN A 224 -14.03 -8.60 -2.74
N GLY A 225 -13.78 -7.36 -2.32
CA GLY A 225 -12.51 -6.97 -1.71
C GLY A 225 -12.23 -7.76 -0.42
N LYS A 226 -13.24 -7.96 0.44
CA LYS A 226 -13.09 -8.74 1.67
C LYS A 226 -12.82 -10.21 1.40
N ASP A 227 -13.60 -10.84 0.52
CA ASP A 227 -13.42 -12.25 0.16
C ASP A 227 -12.02 -12.50 -0.44
N LEU A 228 -11.54 -11.58 -1.27
CA LEU A 228 -10.19 -11.63 -1.82
C LEU A 228 -9.13 -11.40 -0.72
N ALA A 229 -9.37 -10.50 0.24
CA ALA A 229 -8.51 -10.30 1.39
C ALA A 229 -8.37 -11.57 2.23
N ASP A 230 -9.46 -12.31 2.43
CA ASP A 230 -9.45 -13.58 3.16
C ASP A 230 -8.59 -14.64 2.46
N VAL A 231 -8.65 -14.73 1.14
CA VAL A 231 -7.78 -15.62 0.35
C VAL A 231 -6.31 -15.20 0.47
N LEU A 232 -6.01 -13.91 0.33
CA LEU A 232 -4.65 -13.40 0.45
C LEU A 232 -4.10 -13.57 1.85
N ASN A 233 -4.88 -13.26 2.89
CA ASN A 233 -4.50 -13.50 4.29
C ASN A 233 -4.22 -14.99 4.54
N TYR A 234 -5.00 -15.89 3.95
CA TYR A 234 -4.76 -17.32 4.07
C TYR A 234 -3.44 -17.76 3.42
N ILE A 235 -3.12 -17.25 2.23
CA ILE A 235 -1.82 -17.49 1.58
C ILE A 235 -0.69 -17.07 2.54
N TRP A 236 -0.75 -15.84 3.07
CA TRP A 236 0.29 -15.31 3.93
C TRP A 236 0.36 -16.01 5.30
N TYR A 237 -0.75 -16.51 5.80
CA TYR A 237 -0.76 -17.39 6.96
C TYR A 237 0.04 -18.69 6.70
N CYS A 238 -0.18 -19.33 5.53
CA CYS A 238 0.58 -20.51 5.13
C CYS A 238 2.08 -20.21 4.96
N VAL A 239 2.40 -19.07 4.35
CA VAL A 239 3.77 -18.57 4.16
C VAL A 239 4.45 -18.38 5.51
N ARG A 240 3.80 -17.73 6.47
CA ARG A 240 4.33 -17.54 7.84
C ARG A 240 4.56 -18.86 8.56
N ARG A 241 3.63 -19.79 8.43
CA ARG A 241 3.80 -21.14 9.03
C ARG A 241 5.01 -21.88 8.49
N LYS A 242 5.28 -21.71 7.19
CA LYS A 242 6.42 -22.37 6.52
C LYS A 242 7.74 -21.71 6.90
N TRP A 243 7.82 -20.42 6.89
CA TRP A 243 9.04 -19.63 7.10
C TRP A 243 8.93 -18.71 8.32
N CYS A 244 8.55 -19.25 9.46
CA CYS A 244 8.24 -18.46 10.66
C CYS A 244 9.39 -17.53 11.10
N LYS A 245 10.66 -17.96 10.95
CA LYS A 245 11.83 -17.14 11.28
C LYS A 245 11.91 -15.85 10.47
N ALA A 246 11.40 -15.84 9.22
CA ALA A 246 11.40 -14.65 8.38
C ALA A 246 10.42 -13.55 8.86
N PHE A 247 9.55 -13.87 9.81
CA PHE A 247 8.57 -12.96 10.40
C PHE A 247 8.83 -12.65 11.87
N THR A 248 9.84 -13.27 12.47
CA THR A 248 10.19 -13.09 13.89
C THR A 248 11.33 -12.09 14.00
N PRO A 249 11.20 -11.04 14.83
CA PRO A 249 12.31 -10.14 15.12
C PRO A 249 13.49 -10.91 15.70
N ASP A 250 14.70 -10.65 15.24
CA ASP A 250 15.91 -11.23 15.82
C ASP A 250 16.32 -10.44 17.08
N TRP A 251 15.80 -10.85 18.23
CA TRP A 251 16.10 -10.24 19.53
C TRP A 251 17.55 -10.42 19.98
N ASN A 252 18.29 -11.30 19.32
CA ASN A 252 19.70 -11.61 19.67
C ASN A 252 20.70 -10.76 18.87
N ALA A 253 20.25 -9.90 17.99
CA ALA A 253 21.13 -9.00 17.26
C ALA A 253 21.73 -7.96 18.21
N ARG A 254 22.95 -8.20 18.67
CA ARG A 254 23.73 -7.30 19.56
C ARG A 254 23.89 -5.87 19.05
N VAL A 255 23.44 -5.58 17.83
CA VAL A 255 23.66 -4.32 17.13
C VAL A 255 22.36 -3.70 16.59
N GLY A 256 21.18 -4.15 17.02
CA GLY A 256 19.91 -3.55 16.62
C GLY A 256 19.52 -3.72 15.15
N TYR A 257 20.26 -4.50 14.37
CA TYR A 257 19.93 -4.84 12.99
C TYR A 257 19.11 -6.12 12.97
N LEU A 258 17.83 -6.00 12.65
CA LEU A 258 17.02 -7.15 12.26
C LEU A 258 17.63 -7.75 11.00
N ARG A 259 17.80 -9.07 10.97
CA ARG A 259 18.10 -9.77 9.72
C ARG A 259 16.97 -9.46 8.75
N LYS A 260 17.29 -8.76 7.68
CA LYS A 260 16.27 -8.38 6.70
C LYS A 260 15.96 -9.58 5.82
N TYR A 261 14.68 -9.96 5.84
CA TYR A 261 14.13 -10.98 4.97
C TYR A 261 13.30 -10.31 3.88
N VAL A 262 13.52 -10.68 2.63
CA VAL A 262 12.82 -10.12 1.46
C VAL A 262 11.50 -10.84 1.13
N ILE A 263 11.01 -11.70 2.02
CA ILE A 263 9.78 -12.48 1.79
C ILE A 263 8.53 -11.59 1.70
N MET A 264 8.50 -10.49 2.44
CA MET A 264 7.43 -9.48 2.37
C MET A 264 7.74 -8.34 1.40
N ASP A 265 8.88 -8.34 0.76
CA ASP A 265 9.21 -7.40 -0.31
C ASP A 265 8.65 -7.89 -1.65
N LYS A 266 8.78 -7.06 -2.68
CA LYS A 266 8.32 -7.38 -4.04
C LYS A 266 8.86 -8.73 -4.58
N GLN A 267 10.07 -9.13 -4.18
CA GLN A 267 10.67 -10.41 -4.55
C GLN A 267 9.87 -11.60 -4.01
N GLY A 268 9.56 -11.57 -2.71
CA GLY A 268 8.79 -12.63 -2.08
C GLY A 268 7.36 -12.68 -2.60
N VAL A 269 6.68 -11.54 -2.66
CA VAL A 269 5.31 -11.44 -3.18
C VAL A 269 5.24 -11.93 -4.63
N GLY A 270 6.11 -11.39 -5.50
CA GLY A 270 6.12 -11.74 -6.93
C GLY A 270 6.56 -13.18 -7.20
N GLY A 271 7.57 -13.66 -6.48
CA GLY A 271 8.10 -15.02 -6.61
C GLY A 271 7.12 -16.08 -6.14
N LEU A 272 6.54 -15.92 -4.95
CA LEU A 272 5.53 -16.82 -4.40
C LEU A 272 4.28 -16.89 -5.27
N SER A 273 3.81 -15.75 -5.76
CA SER A 273 2.64 -15.70 -6.63
C SER A 273 2.85 -16.53 -7.92
N ARG A 274 4.00 -16.36 -8.57
CA ARG A 274 4.34 -17.12 -9.78
C ARG A 274 4.61 -18.60 -9.50
N TYR A 275 5.20 -18.91 -8.36
CA TYR A 275 5.35 -20.29 -7.90
C TYR A 275 3.99 -20.98 -7.78
N LEU A 276 3.03 -20.33 -7.12
CA LEU A 276 1.66 -20.86 -7.01
C LEU A 276 1.02 -21.05 -8.38
N VAL A 277 1.16 -20.09 -9.31
CA VAL A 277 0.69 -20.27 -10.70
C VAL A 277 1.30 -21.51 -11.36
N LEU A 278 2.61 -21.72 -11.20
CA LEU A 278 3.28 -22.92 -11.77
C LEU A 278 2.73 -24.21 -11.18
N ARG A 279 2.40 -24.23 -9.89
CA ARG A 279 1.83 -25.41 -9.21
C ARG A 279 0.39 -25.67 -9.67
N PHE A 280 -0.43 -24.61 -9.76
CA PHE A 280 -1.80 -24.73 -10.23
C PHE A 280 -1.92 -25.17 -11.69
N LYS A 281 -0.91 -24.94 -12.54
CA LYS A 281 -0.91 -25.41 -13.95
C LYS A 281 -1.03 -26.94 -14.05
N GLY A 282 -0.55 -27.68 -13.05
CA GLY A 282 -0.64 -29.14 -12.98
C GLY A 282 -1.97 -29.67 -12.42
N VAL A 283 -2.87 -28.77 -11.95
CA VAL A 283 -4.12 -29.15 -11.30
C VAL A 283 -5.27 -29.06 -12.30
N LYS A 284 -6.05 -30.13 -12.43
CA LYS A 284 -7.21 -30.18 -13.35
C LYS A 284 -8.43 -29.47 -12.75
N GLU A 285 -8.70 -29.69 -11.50
CA GLU A 285 -9.85 -29.17 -10.76
C GLU A 285 -9.37 -28.41 -9.50
N ILE A 286 -9.99 -27.30 -9.20
CA ILE A 286 -9.62 -26.44 -8.05
C ILE A 286 -10.84 -26.36 -7.11
N ASP A 287 -11.25 -27.49 -6.58
CA ASP A 287 -12.41 -27.57 -5.69
C ASP A 287 -12.08 -27.10 -4.28
N ASP A 288 -10.85 -27.33 -3.82
CA ASP A 288 -10.37 -26.87 -2.50
C ASP A 288 -9.13 -25.99 -2.64
N LEU A 289 -9.35 -24.73 -2.97
CA LEU A 289 -8.29 -23.73 -3.14
C LEU A 289 -7.41 -23.61 -1.88
N LYS A 290 -8.00 -23.58 -0.68
CA LYS A 290 -7.25 -23.41 0.55
C LYS A 290 -6.34 -24.58 0.85
N PHE A 291 -6.84 -25.80 0.64
CA PHE A 291 -6.03 -27.00 0.80
C PHE A 291 -4.84 -27.03 -0.16
N LEU A 292 -5.07 -26.71 -1.44
CA LEU A 292 -4.01 -26.69 -2.46
C LEU A 292 -2.96 -25.61 -2.17
N LEU A 293 -3.38 -24.41 -1.75
CA LEU A 293 -2.47 -23.33 -1.34
C LEU A 293 -1.59 -23.77 -0.17
N GLN A 294 -2.19 -24.36 0.86
CA GLN A 294 -1.45 -24.88 2.02
C GLN A 294 -0.46 -25.98 1.61
N LEU A 295 -0.90 -26.92 0.79
CA LEU A 295 -0.09 -28.03 0.31
C LEU A 295 1.13 -27.52 -0.46
N PHE A 296 0.91 -26.68 -1.47
CA PHE A 296 1.98 -26.16 -2.32
C PHE A 296 3.03 -25.39 -1.56
N ILE A 297 2.63 -24.55 -0.60
CA ILE A 297 3.58 -23.81 0.24
C ILE A 297 4.35 -24.74 1.18
N ARG A 298 3.67 -25.73 1.77
CA ARG A 298 4.28 -26.68 2.70
C ARG A 298 5.34 -27.57 2.03
N GLU A 299 5.13 -27.95 0.79
CA GLU A 299 6.00 -28.86 0.04
C GLU A 299 7.36 -28.24 -0.36
N VAL A 300 7.49 -26.92 -0.35
CA VAL A 300 8.76 -26.25 -0.64
C VAL A 300 9.81 -26.68 0.39
N ASN A 301 10.89 -27.30 -0.04
CA ASN A 301 11.96 -27.79 0.84
C ASN A 301 13.11 -26.79 0.96
N LEU A 302 12.79 -25.55 1.35
CA LEU A 302 13.75 -24.49 1.62
C LEU A 302 13.49 -23.90 3.00
N SER A 303 14.58 -23.56 3.70
CA SER A 303 14.52 -22.92 5.00
C SER A 303 14.24 -21.41 4.88
N SER A 304 14.04 -20.75 6.03
CA SER A 304 13.80 -19.29 6.05
C SER A 304 14.98 -18.47 5.53
N GLU A 305 16.17 -19.01 5.63
CA GLU A 305 17.42 -18.33 5.26
C GLU A 305 17.49 -18.00 3.77
N VAL A 306 16.80 -18.75 2.90
CA VAL A 306 16.73 -18.43 1.46
C VAL A 306 16.17 -17.03 1.16
N TRP A 307 15.40 -16.48 2.11
CA TRP A 307 14.78 -15.16 2.00
C TRP A 307 15.64 -14.02 2.57
N LEU A 308 16.87 -14.30 3.05
CA LEU A 308 17.75 -13.24 3.54
C LEU A 308 18.17 -12.29 2.42
N GLU A 309 18.30 -11.00 2.73
CA GLU A 309 18.70 -9.96 1.77
C GLU A 309 20.04 -10.24 1.08
N GLN A 310 20.93 -10.96 1.73
CA GLN A 310 22.25 -11.31 1.20
C GLN A 310 22.27 -12.57 0.34
N GLU A 311 21.16 -13.28 0.31
CA GLU A 311 21.03 -14.56 -0.40
C GLU A 311 20.58 -14.39 -1.86
N GLN A 312 20.55 -15.49 -2.59
CA GLN A 312 20.31 -15.52 -4.02
C GLN A 312 18.98 -14.87 -4.43
N ILE A 313 17.92 -15.06 -3.67
CA ILE A 313 16.57 -14.57 -4.02
C ILE A 313 16.50 -13.05 -4.03
N SER A 314 17.24 -12.38 -3.18
CA SER A 314 17.20 -10.91 -3.05
C SER A 314 17.58 -10.16 -4.32
N LYS A 315 18.35 -10.78 -5.20
CA LYS A 315 18.82 -10.18 -6.46
C LYS A 315 17.71 -10.04 -7.51
N TYR A 316 16.63 -10.77 -7.39
CA TYR A 316 15.59 -10.89 -8.42
C TYR A 316 14.44 -9.92 -8.17
N THR A 317 14.61 -8.65 -8.55
CA THR A 317 13.71 -7.54 -8.22
C THR A 317 12.71 -7.14 -9.31
N ASN A 318 12.67 -7.84 -10.43
CA ASN A 318 11.80 -7.55 -11.57
C ASN A 318 10.95 -8.78 -11.97
N ALA A 319 10.04 -8.58 -12.90
CA ALA A 319 9.12 -9.64 -13.33
C ALA A 319 9.82 -10.91 -13.87
N GLY A 320 10.94 -10.77 -14.58
CA GLY A 320 11.77 -11.90 -15.01
C GLY A 320 12.40 -12.62 -13.82
N GLY A 321 12.94 -11.87 -12.87
CA GLY A 321 13.50 -12.40 -11.63
C GLY A 321 12.47 -13.14 -10.77
N TYR A 322 11.23 -12.69 -10.72
CA TYR A 322 10.17 -13.41 -9.99
C TYR A 322 9.89 -14.79 -10.57
N ASN A 323 10.02 -14.97 -11.88
CA ASN A 323 9.93 -16.30 -12.51
C ASN A 323 11.10 -17.18 -12.08
N ILE A 324 12.32 -16.65 -11.94
CA ILE A 324 13.48 -17.40 -11.45
C ILE A 324 13.22 -17.84 -10.00
N ILE A 325 12.74 -16.96 -9.14
CA ILE A 325 12.36 -17.32 -7.77
C ILE A 325 11.32 -18.45 -7.77
N ALA A 326 10.29 -18.34 -8.60
CA ALA A 326 9.26 -19.37 -8.71
C ALA A 326 9.83 -20.74 -9.11
N HIS A 327 10.81 -20.79 -10.01
CA HIS A 327 11.50 -22.03 -10.37
C HIS A 327 12.37 -22.56 -9.25
N ILE A 328 13.12 -21.71 -8.53
CA ILE A 328 13.89 -22.11 -7.35
C ILE A 328 12.98 -22.79 -6.32
N LEU A 329 11.82 -22.19 -6.03
CA LEU A 329 10.84 -22.76 -5.10
C LEU A 329 10.29 -24.10 -5.62
N LYS A 330 9.94 -24.19 -6.90
CA LYS A 330 9.40 -25.37 -7.54
C LYS A 330 10.41 -26.53 -7.56
N ASP A 331 11.66 -26.24 -7.88
CA ASP A 331 12.72 -27.25 -8.00
C ASP A 331 13.13 -27.80 -6.63
N SER A 332 12.86 -27.02 -5.56
CA SER A 332 13.09 -27.45 -4.17
C SER A 332 11.99 -28.33 -3.61
N VAL A 333 10.85 -28.47 -4.29
CA VAL A 333 9.79 -29.39 -3.86
C VAL A 333 10.35 -30.80 -3.88
N ALA A 334 10.39 -31.43 -2.71
CA ALA A 334 10.81 -32.80 -2.60
C ALA A 334 9.96 -33.62 -3.59
N ARG A 335 10.62 -34.31 -4.51
CA ARG A 335 9.99 -35.37 -5.31
C ARG A 335 9.66 -36.49 -4.32
N PHE A 336 8.55 -36.35 -3.59
CA PHE A 336 7.93 -37.53 -3.04
C PHE A 336 7.59 -38.37 -4.26
N GLY A 337 8.34 -39.46 -4.42
CA GLY A 337 8.00 -40.47 -5.40
C GLY A 337 6.55 -40.86 -5.15
N PHE A 338 5.63 -40.31 -5.92
CA PHE A 338 4.40 -40.99 -6.18
C PHE A 338 4.87 -42.28 -6.86
N LEU A 339 4.71 -43.34 -6.16
CA LEU A 339 4.80 -44.69 -6.68
C LEU A 339 4.08 -44.69 -8.04
N ASP A 340 4.89 -44.61 -9.11
CA ASP A 340 4.46 -45.09 -10.42
C ASP A 340 4.24 -46.59 -10.23
N GLY A 341 3.02 -46.99 -10.01
CA GLY A 341 2.71 -48.40 -9.93
C GLY A 341 1.44 -48.67 -9.12
N VAL A 342 0.31 -48.56 -9.70
CA VAL A 342 -0.68 -49.64 -9.94
C VAL A 342 -1.69 -49.12 -10.94
#